data_9aaec8a74856aa3e3d8580878621c5b9
#
_entry.id   9aaec8a74856aa3e3d8580878621c5b9
#
_cell.length_a   1.000
_cell.length_b   1.000
_cell.length_c   1.000
_cell.angle_alpha   90.00
_cell.angle_beta   90.00
_cell.angle_gamma   90.00
#
_symmetry.space_group_name_H-M   'P 1'
#
loop_
_entity.id
_entity.type
_entity.pdbx_description
1 polymer ?
#
loop_
_entity_poly.entity_id
_entity_poly.type
_entity_poly.pdbx_seq_one_letter_code
_entity_poly.pdbx_strand_id
1 'polypeptide(L)'
;MALPVRPPIEPMLAKSAATVPTGGYLYEPKWDGFRCLVFRDGDDIELGSRGGKPLTRYFPELVASLAEALPPRCVLDGEIVVVQGSRLDFDRLSDRIHPAESRVRLLAEQTPATFVAFDVLALDDEDLTGRPLAQRHEVLTRLFAPHPQVRVSRATLDVDLARTWFETFEGAGLDGVVAKRLDDAYRPGERAMVKVKHERTADVVVAGYRLHKSGPVVGSLMLGLYLDDGVLNYVGGASAFTMARRAALVDELAPLVLRAGEEHPWTGEDDGGHRRPGALNRWNAGKDRSFVALRPERVCEVRYDQLQADRFRHSARFLRWRPDRQPESCGYDQLDVPAAYDLAEVLGPAAP
;
A
#
# COMPACT_ATOMS: atom_id res chain seq x y z
N MET A 1 -8.61 15.35 -25.43
CA MET A 1 -7.27 14.75 -25.68
C MET A 1 -7.30 13.87 -26.92
N ALA A 2 -6.40 14.09 -27.86
CA ALA A 2 -6.26 13.31 -29.09
C ALA A 2 -5.04 12.37 -29.03
N LEU A 3 -4.85 11.72 -27.87
CA LEU A 3 -3.74 10.79 -27.66
C LEU A 3 -4.04 9.41 -28.25
N PRO A 4 -3.02 8.64 -28.71
CA PRO A 4 -3.20 7.28 -29.22
C PRO A 4 -3.66 6.30 -28.15
N VAL A 5 -3.25 6.51 -26.88
CA VAL A 5 -3.75 5.80 -25.70
C VAL A 5 -4.60 6.77 -24.86
N ARG A 6 -5.85 6.42 -24.58
CA ARG A 6 -6.84 7.33 -23.97
C ARG A 6 -7.40 6.79 -22.66
N PRO A 7 -7.80 7.68 -21.72
CA PRO A 7 -8.57 7.26 -20.56
C PRO A 7 -10.01 6.84 -20.95
N PRO A 8 -10.64 5.90 -20.21
CA PRO A 8 -10.02 5.11 -19.16
C PRO A 8 -9.24 3.92 -19.73
N ILE A 9 -8.03 3.70 -19.23
CA ILE A 9 -7.28 2.46 -19.45
C ILE A 9 -6.91 1.86 -18.09
N GLU A 10 -7.05 0.54 -17.95
CA GLU A 10 -6.62 -0.16 -16.75
C GLU A 10 -5.10 -0.37 -16.78
N PRO A 11 -4.37 -0.07 -15.69
CA PRO A 11 -2.93 -0.34 -15.66
C PRO A 11 -2.65 -1.84 -15.63
N MET A 12 -1.50 -2.23 -16.18
CA MET A 12 -0.99 -3.60 -16.06
C MET A 12 -0.75 -3.96 -14.61
N LEU A 13 -1.11 -5.18 -14.20
CA LEU A 13 -1.11 -5.65 -12.84
C LEU A 13 0.01 -6.66 -12.57
N ALA A 14 0.27 -6.94 -11.28
CA ALA A 14 1.25 -7.93 -10.85
C ALA A 14 0.60 -9.12 -10.12
N LYS A 15 1.13 -10.32 -10.34
CA LYS A 15 0.90 -11.51 -9.51
C LYS A 15 1.97 -11.57 -8.42
N SER A 16 1.61 -12.12 -7.24
CA SER A 16 2.57 -12.32 -6.16
C SER A 16 3.43 -13.56 -6.40
N ALA A 17 4.71 -13.46 -6.03
CA ALA A 17 5.63 -14.59 -5.93
C ALA A 17 6.39 -14.53 -4.60
N ALA A 18 6.89 -15.68 -4.14
CA ALA A 18 7.63 -15.79 -2.89
C ALA A 18 9.08 -15.33 -3.03
N THR A 19 9.65 -15.42 -4.23
CA THR A 19 11.07 -15.10 -4.50
C THR A 19 11.18 -14.25 -5.75
N VAL A 20 12.27 -13.46 -5.82
CA VAL A 20 12.60 -12.68 -7.02
C VAL A 20 12.90 -13.63 -8.18
N PRO A 21 12.13 -13.58 -9.28
CA PRO A 21 12.32 -14.46 -10.42
C PRO A 21 13.63 -14.14 -11.14
N THR A 22 14.19 -15.12 -11.86
CA THR A 22 15.43 -14.99 -12.62
C THR A 22 15.18 -15.08 -14.12
N GLY A 23 16.08 -14.47 -14.91
CA GLY A 23 16.11 -14.58 -16.38
C GLY A 23 15.11 -13.70 -17.14
N GLY A 24 15.61 -12.73 -17.92
CA GLY A 24 14.84 -11.89 -18.83
C GLY A 24 13.89 -10.89 -18.19
N TYR A 25 14.20 -10.44 -16.98
CA TYR A 25 13.41 -9.43 -16.25
C TYR A 25 14.16 -8.12 -16.08
N LEU A 26 13.41 -7.04 -16.12
CA LEU A 26 13.76 -5.76 -15.53
C LEU A 26 13.18 -5.71 -14.12
N TYR A 27 13.99 -5.38 -13.14
CA TYR A 27 13.60 -5.28 -11.73
C TYR A 27 13.54 -3.83 -11.32
N GLU A 28 12.51 -3.48 -10.57
CA GLU A 28 12.27 -2.14 -10.03
C GLU A 28 11.88 -2.23 -8.56
N PRO A 29 12.18 -1.19 -7.74
CA PRO A 29 11.61 -1.08 -6.41
C PRO A 29 10.09 -1.07 -6.49
N LYS A 30 9.43 -1.74 -5.57
CA LYS A 30 7.99 -1.66 -5.45
C LYS A 30 7.60 -0.42 -4.67
N TRP A 31 7.27 0.63 -5.39
CA TRP A 31 6.78 1.89 -4.81
C TRP A 31 5.49 1.67 -4.04
N ASP A 32 5.35 2.41 -2.96
CA ASP A 32 4.20 2.35 -2.07
C ASP A 32 3.46 3.68 -2.06
N GLY A 33 2.51 3.80 -2.97
CA GLY A 33 1.78 5.03 -3.23
C GLY A 33 0.42 4.82 -3.89
N PHE A 34 0.03 5.78 -4.71
CA PHE A 34 -1.14 5.68 -5.57
C PHE A 34 -0.72 5.45 -7.01
N ARG A 35 -1.06 4.29 -7.58
CA ARG A 35 -0.88 4.05 -9.01
C ARG A 35 -1.55 5.16 -9.80
N CYS A 36 -0.81 5.75 -10.71
CA CYS A 36 -1.27 6.86 -11.51
C CYS A 36 -0.88 6.69 -12.99
N LEU A 37 -1.87 6.79 -13.86
CA LEU A 37 -1.66 6.99 -15.28
C LEU A 37 -1.71 8.49 -15.57
N VAL A 38 -0.67 9.03 -16.16
CA VAL A 38 -0.56 10.43 -16.58
C VAL A 38 -0.85 10.53 -18.07
N PHE A 39 -1.83 11.34 -18.43
CA PHE A 39 -2.16 11.68 -19.81
C PHE A 39 -1.86 13.16 -20.04
N ARG A 40 -0.96 13.48 -20.97
CA ARG A 40 -0.65 14.86 -21.37
C ARG A 40 -0.91 15.07 -22.84
N ASP A 41 -1.72 16.09 -23.17
CA ASP A 41 -2.03 16.51 -24.55
C ASP A 41 -1.97 18.05 -24.61
N GLY A 42 -0.79 18.60 -24.89
CA GLY A 42 -0.50 20.03 -24.79
C GLY A 42 -0.52 20.51 -23.34
N ASP A 43 -1.40 21.46 -23.03
CA ASP A 43 -1.60 22.01 -21.69
C ASP A 43 -2.55 21.17 -20.82
N ASP A 44 -3.29 20.25 -21.46
CA ASP A 44 -4.22 19.36 -20.74
C ASP A 44 -3.45 18.20 -20.09
N ILE A 45 -3.54 18.09 -18.76
CA ILE A 45 -2.97 16.98 -17.99
C ILE A 45 -4.05 16.33 -17.14
N GLU A 46 -4.23 15.03 -17.31
CA GLU A 46 -5.14 14.21 -16.51
C GLU A 46 -4.37 13.13 -15.75
N LEU A 47 -4.70 12.97 -14.47
CA LEU A 47 -4.18 11.93 -13.59
C LEU A 47 -5.27 10.91 -13.30
N GLY A 48 -5.10 9.69 -13.80
CA GLY A 48 -6.03 8.58 -13.61
C GLY A 48 -5.54 7.60 -12.56
N SER A 49 -6.39 7.25 -11.58
CA SER A 49 -6.05 6.20 -10.61
C SER A 49 -6.17 4.80 -11.21
N ARG A 50 -5.62 3.80 -10.52
CA ARG A 50 -5.76 2.37 -10.86
C ARG A 50 -7.21 1.93 -11.12
N GLY A 51 -8.17 2.50 -10.41
CA GLY A 51 -9.59 2.19 -10.55
C GLY A 51 -10.34 3.15 -11.48
N GLY A 52 -9.65 3.92 -12.32
CA GLY A 52 -10.23 4.86 -13.28
C GLY A 52 -10.81 6.14 -12.66
N LYS A 53 -10.62 6.38 -11.36
CA LYS A 53 -11.06 7.63 -10.74
C LYS A 53 -10.04 8.74 -10.98
N PRO A 54 -10.49 9.98 -11.28
CA PRO A 54 -9.58 11.10 -11.50
C PRO A 54 -8.86 11.49 -10.21
N LEU A 55 -7.55 11.71 -10.30
CA LEU A 55 -6.69 12.18 -9.22
C LEU A 55 -6.27 13.65 -9.40
N THR A 56 -6.42 14.23 -10.57
CA THR A 56 -5.93 15.55 -10.99
C THR A 56 -6.20 16.64 -9.95
N ARG A 57 -7.44 16.74 -9.45
CA ARG A 57 -7.83 17.77 -8.48
C ARG A 57 -7.07 17.70 -7.15
N TYR A 58 -6.51 16.55 -6.78
CA TYR A 58 -5.87 16.32 -5.49
C TYR A 58 -4.37 16.64 -5.49
N PHE A 59 -3.78 16.81 -6.68
CA PHE A 59 -2.33 16.99 -6.86
C PHE A 59 -2.03 18.17 -7.81
N PRO A 60 -2.51 19.40 -7.53
CA PRO A 60 -2.32 20.55 -8.42
C PRO A 60 -0.83 20.90 -8.63
N GLU A 61 0.01 20.75 -7.60
CA GLU A 61 1.46 20.97 -7.68
C GLU A 61 2.14 19.95 -8.60
N LEU A 62 1.65 18.71 -8.57
CA LEU A 62 2.18 17.65 -9.43
C LEU A 62 1.80 17.88 -10.90
N VAL A 63 0.59 18.39 -11.17
CA VAL A 63 0.16 18.78 -12.52
C VAL A 63 1.11 19.85 -13.08
N ALA A 64 1.46 20.87 -12.28
CA ALA A 64 2.43 21.89 -12.69
C ALA A 64 3.81 21.31 -12.98
N SER A 65 4.31 20.44 -12.07
CA SER A 65 5.60 19.76 -12.24
C SER A 65 5.66 18.87 -13.49
N LEU A 66 4.56 18.17 -13.80
CA LEU A 66 4.45 17.32 -14.99
C LEU A 66 4.42 18.19 -16.27
N ALA A 67 3.79 19.37 -16.22
CA ALA A 67 3.81 20.31 -17.35
C ALA A 67 5.22 20.81 -17.68
N GLU A 68 6.07 20.98 -16.67
CA GLU A 68 7.47 21.39 -16.84
C GLU A 68 8.38 20.24 -17.31
N ALA A 69 8.20 19.04 -16.78
CA ALA A 69 9.12 17.92 -16.94
C ALA A 69 8.86 17.04 -18.17
N LEU A 70 7.60 16.93 -18.62
CA LEU A 70 7.21 15.98 -19.66
C LEU A 70 7.17 16.61 -21.06
N PRO A 71 7.32 15.83 -22.15
CA PRO A 71 6.98 16.26 -23.49
C PRO A 71 5.48 16.58 -23.61
N PRO A 72 5.08 17.46 -24.56
CA PRO A 72 3.70 17.96 -24.63
C PRO A 72 2.65 16.89 -24.96
N ARG A 73 3.06 15.73 -25.48
CA ARG A 73 2.15 14.63 -25.82
C ARG A 73 2.72 13.30 -25.36
N CYS A 74 2.22 12.78 -24.24
CA CYS A 74 2.66 11.47 -23.72
C CYS A 74 1.62 10.82 -22.80
N VAL A 75 1.74 9.51 -22.65
CA VAL A 75 1.01 8.71 -21.65
C VAL A 75 1.99 7.88 -20.87
N LEU A 76 1.96 8.03 -19.55
CA LEU A 76 2.89 7.37 -18.63
C LEU A 76 2.14 6.55 -17.59
N ASP A 77 2.79 5.50 -17.12
CA ASP A 77 2.35 4.70 -15.98
C ASP A 77 3.36 4.83 -14.85
N GLY A 78 2.90 5.14 -13.65
CA GLY A 78 3.75 5.41 -12.52
C GLY A 78 3.04 5.32 -11.17
N GLU A 79 3.71 5.78 -10.14
CA GLU A 79 3.21 5.86 -8.78
C GLU A 79 3.34 7.28 -8.25
N ILE A 80 2.28 7.81 -7.63
CA ILE A 80 2.34 9.04 -6.85
C ILE A 80 2.75 8.67 -5.44
N VAL A 81 3.79 9.31 -4.92
CA VAL A 81 4.30 9.10 -3.57
C VAL A 81 4.44 10.42 -2.82
N VAL A 82 4.46 10.38 -1.49
CA VAL A 82 4.85 11.51 -0.63
C VAL A 82 6.08 11.09 0.15
N VAL A 83 7.09 11.96 0.14
CA VAL A 83 8.35 11.77 0.87
C VAL A 83 8.31 12.58 2.15
N GLN A 84 8.66 11.96 3.28
CA GLN A 84 8.81 12.62 4.56
C GLN A 84 10.16 12.24 5.19
N GLY A 85 11.05 13.22 5.27
CA GLY A 85 12.43 12.94 5.67
C GLY A 85 13.10 11.98 4.67
N SER A 86 13.60 10.86 5.16
CA SER A 86 14.31 9.84 4.36
C SER A 86 13.44 8.67 3.92
N ARG A 87 12.11 8.74 3.99
CA ARG A 87 11.21 7.62 3.69
C ARG A 87 9.90 8.03 3.03
N LEU A 88 9.22 7.05 2.43
CA LEU A 88 7.84 7.23 1.95
C LEU A 88 6.87 7.30 3.12
N ASP A 89 5.87 8.19 3.00
CA ASP A 89 4.78 8.34 3.97
C ASP A 89 3.42 8.20 3.27
N PHE A 90 2.85 7.01 3.37
CA PHE A 90 1.56 6.70 2.75
C PHE A 90 0.38 7.35 3.49
N ASP A 91 0.47 7.62 4.79
CA ASP A 91 -0.59 8.30 5.54
C ASP A 91 -0.75 9.74 5.03
N ARG A 92 0.36 10.46 4.91
CA ARG A 92 0.37 11.81 4.33
C ARG A 92 -0.10 11.82 2.88
N LEU A 93 0.27 10.81 2.09
CA LEU A 93 -0.28 10.65 0.75
C LEU A 93 -1.79 10.43 0.79
N SER A 94 -2.28 9.57 1.67
CA SER A 94 -3.72 9.32 1.83
C SER A 94 -4.48 10.56 2.26
N ASP A 95 -3.84 11.44 3.04
CA ASP A 95 -4.42 12.72 3.47
C ASP A 95 -4.64 13.71 2.33
N ARG A 96 -3.95 13.55 1.19
CA ARG A 96 -4.13 14.38 0.00
C ARG A 96 -5.53 14.22 -0.63
N ILE A 97 -6.18 13.07 -0.46
CA ILE A 97 -7.53 12.85 -0.99
C ILE A 97 -8.56 13.50 -0.08
N HIS A 98 -8.83 14.78 -0.30
CA HIS A 98 -9.74 15.57 0.55
C HIS A 98 -10.83 16.27 -0.26
N PRO A 99 -12.09 16.35 0.25
CA PRO A 99 -13.20 16.99 -0.48
C PRO A 99 -13.07 18.51 -0.61
N ALA A 100 -12.49 19.19 0.40
CA ALA A 100 -12.34 20.64 0.42
C ALA A 100 -11.09 21.08 -0.35
N GLU A 101 -11.28 21.97 -1.34
CA GLU A 101 -10.21 22.49 -2.20
C GLU A 101 -9.15 23.28 -1.40
N SER A 102 -9.56 24.08 -0.41
CA SER A 102 -8.64 24.82 0.46
C SER A 102 -7.66 23.90 1.19
N ARG A 103 -8.14 22.71 1.64
CA ARG A 103 -7.28 21.72 2.28
C ARG A 103 -6.35 21.05 1.27
N VAL A 104 -6.81 20.79 0.05
CA VAL A 104 -5.97 20.25 -1.03
C VAL A 104 -4.82 21.18 -1.33
N ARG A 105 -5.08 22.49 -1.49
CA ARG A 105 -4.04 23.51 -1.74
C ARG A 105 -3.03 23.61 -0.60
N LEU A 106 -3.50 23.64 0.64
CA LEU A 106 -2.62 23.65 1.81
C LEU A 106 -1.70 22.41 1.86
N LEU A 107 -2.25 21.23 1.59
CA LEU A 107 -1.48 19.98 1.59
C LEU A 107 -0.53 19.89 0.37
N ALA A 108 -0.86 20.50 -0.75
CA ALA A 108 0.04 20.61 -1.91
C ALA A 108 1.34 21.34 -1.56
N GLU A 109 1.26 22.36 -0.68
CA GLU A 109 2.43 23.10 -0.20
C GLU A 109 3.16 22.36 0.93
N GLN A 110 2.43 21.78 1.89
CA GLN A 110 3.03 21.17 3.08
C GLN A 110 3.59 19.76 2.85
N THR A 111 2.97 19.01 1.94
CA THR A 111 3.32 17.62 1.62
C THR A 111 3.27 17.41 0.11
N PRO A 112 4.16 18.07 -0.66
CA PRO A 112 4.16 17.94 -2.12
C PRO A 112 4.40 16.49 -2.52
N ALA A 113 3.69 16.07 -3.57
CA ALA A 113 3.80 14.71 -4.10
C ALA A 113 4.92 14.64 -5.15
N THR A 114 5.44 13.44 -5.32
CA THR A 114 6.39 13.07 -6.38
C THR A 114 5.75 12.00 -7.26
N PHE A 115 5.88 12.13 -8.57
CA PHE A 115 5.51 11.09 -9.52
C PHE A 115 6.76 10.29 -9.92
N VAL A 116 6.68 8.98 -9.78
CA VAL A 116 7.74 8.05 -10.18
C VAL A 116 7.23 7.21 -11.34
N ALA A 117 7.69 7.51 -12.55
CA ALA A 117 7.32 6.81 -13.77
C ALA A 117 8.11 5.51 -13.90
N PHE A 118 7.46 4.45 -14.35
CA PHE A 118 8.08 3.15 -14.59
C PHE A 118 7.59 2.47 -15.90
N ASP A 119 6.76 3.14 -16.68
CA ASP A 119 6.44 2.73 -18.04
C ASP A 119 5.97 3.93 -18.87
N VAL A 120 6.13 3.85 -20.20
CA VAL A 120 5.59 4.80 -21.17
C VAL A 120 4.69 4.07 -22.16
N LEU A 121 3.46 4.56 -22.31
CA LEU A 121 2.43 3.91 -23.10
C LEU A 121 2.22 4.59 -24.45
N ALA A 122 2.49 5.89 -24.53
CA ALA A 122 2.43 6.65 -25.76
C ALA A 122 3.41 7.83 -25.72
N LEU A 123 3.94 8.19 -26.89
CA LEU A 123 4.73 9.40 -27.09
C LEU A 123 4.34 10.00 -28.46
N ASP A 124 4.01 11.29 -28.45
CA ASP A 124 3.44 12.00 -29.60
C ASP A 124 2.22 11.25 -30.18
N ASP A 125 2.24 10.84 -31.42
CA ASP A 125 1.17 10.10 -32.12
C ASP A 125 1.39 8.58 -32.08
N GLU A 126 2.42 8.09 -31.39
CA GLU A 126 2.78 6.69 -31.36
C GLU A 126 2.24 5.97 -30.13
N ASP A 127 1.47 4.88 -30.33
CA ASP A 127 1.11 3.91 -29.30
C ASP A 127 2.28 2.94 -29.09
N LEU A 128 2.87 2.97 -27.88
CA LEU A 128 4.00 2.14 -27.50
C LEU A 128 3.57 0.85 -26.78
N THR A 129 2.29 0.66 -26.50
CA THR A 129 1.81 -0.48 -25.69
C THR A 129 2.14 -1.83 -26.31
N GLY A 130 2.16 -1.93 -27.64
CA GLY A 130 2.55 -3.13 -28.38
C GLY A 130 4.05 -3.43 -28.42
N ARG A 131 4.91 -2.47 -28.03
CA ARG A 131 6.36 -2.66 -28.02
C ARG A 131 6.82 -3.48 -26.81
N PRO A 132 7.93 -4.25 -26.93
CA PRO A 132 8.58 -4.87 -25.78
C PRO A 132 8.96 -3.86 -24.70
N LEU A 133 8.89 -4.28 -23.41
CA LEU A 133 9.27 -3.43 -22.28
C LEU A 133 10.67 -2.82 -22.43
N ALA A 134 11.64 -3.60 -22.94
CA ALA A 134 12.99 -3.10 -23.16
C ALA A 134 13.03 -1.82 -23.98
N GLN A 135 12.23 -1.73 -25.06
CA GLN A 135 12.13 -0.55 -25.90
C GLN A 135 11.38 0.59 -25.22
N ARG A 136 10.28 0.28 -24.52
CA ARG A 136 9.53 1.30 -23.77
C ARG A 136 10.37 1.91 -22.66
N HIS A 137 11.15 1.08 -21.94
CA HIS A 137 12.04 1.55 -20.89
C HIS A 137 13.17 2.44 -21.43
N GLU A 138 13.73 2.13 -22.60
CA GLU A 138 14.70 2.98 -23.29
C GLU A 138 14.11 4.36 -23.64
N VAL A 139 12.88 4.40 -24.15
CA VAL A 139 12.15 5.65 -24.39
C VAL A 139 11.94 6.40 -23.07
N LEU A 140 11.44 5.72 -22.02
CA LEU A 140 11.15 6.31 -20.73
C LEU A 140 12.37 7.01 -20.12
N THR A 141 13.53 6.37 -20.13
CA THR A 141 14.77 6.90 -19.52
C THR A 141 15.32 8.15 -20.22
N ARG A 142 14.90 8.42 -21.46
CA ARG A 142 15.31 9.60 -22.25
C ARG A 142 14.25 10.70 -22.28
N LEU A 143 13.05 10.43 -21.74
CA LEU A 143 11.87 11.27 -21.93
C LEU A 143 11.89 12.52 -21.06
N PHE A 144 12.52 12.47 -19.90
CA PHE A 144 12.35 13.47 -18.84
C PHE A 144 13.44 14.53 -18.86
N ALA A 145 13.00 15.80 -18.76
CA ALA A 145 13.86 16.81 -18.19
C ALA A 145 14.04 16.57 -16.66
N PRO A 146 15.23 16.83 -16.10
CA PRO A 146 15.43 16.70 -14.66
C PRO A 146 14.45 17.55 -13.86
N HIS A 147 13.69 16.92 -12.96
CA HIS A 147 12.73 17.61 -12.12
C HIS A 147 12.65 16.97 -10.72
N PRO A 148 12.60 17.74 -9.62
CA PRO A 148 12.61 17.20 -8.27
C PRO A 148 11.38 16.32 -7.95
N GLN A 149 10.23 16.63 -8.54
CA GLN A 149 8.96 15.94 -8.27
C GLN A 149 8.52 14.96 -9.38
N VAL A 150 9.31 14.82 -10.45
CA VAL A 150 9.03 13.87 -11.54
C VAL A 150 10.28 13.03 -11.78
N ARG A 151 10.20 11.74 -11.52
CA ARG A 151 11.34 10.82 -11.54
C ARG A 151 11.04 9.61 -12.39
N VAL A 152 12.10 8.99 -12.91
CA VAL A 152 12.03 7.63 -13.46
C VAL A 152 12.37 6.65 -12.34
N SER A 153 11.61 5.56 -12.25
CA SER A 153 11.91 4.48 -11.31
C SER A 153 13.30 3.90 -11.58
N ARG A 154 14.08 3.72 -10.52
CA ARG A 154 15.32 2.95 -10.61
C ARG A 154 15.01 1.55 -11.15
N ALA A 155 15.86 1.04 -12.02
CA ALA A 155 15.70 -0.27 -12.60
C ALA A 155 17.05 -0.99 -12.77
N THR A 156 17.05 -2.32 -12.76
CA THR A 156 18.23 -3.14 -12.98
C THR A 156 17.89 -4.44 -13.71
N LEU A 157 18.85 -4.98 -14.45
CA LEU A 157 18.79 -6.33 -15.03
C LEU A 157 19.47 -7.37 -14.11
N ASP A 158 20.20 -6.90 -13.11
CA ASP A 158 20.94 -7.72 -12.16
C ASP A 158 19.97 -8.20 -11.04
N VAL A 159 19.76 -9.51 -10.99
CA VAL A 159 18.89 -10.16 -10.01
C VAL A 159 19.43 -10.08 -8.58
N ASP A 160 20.76 -10.08 -8.41
CA ASP A 160 21.37 -10.03 -7.08
C ASP A 160 21.29 -8.62 -6.50
N LEU A 161 21.41 -7.60 -7.35
CA LEU A 161 21.11 -6.22 -6.96
C LEU A 161 19.60 -6.05 -6.61
N ALA A 162 18.70 -6.68 -7.37
CA ALA A 162 17.27 -6.66 -7.05
C ALA A 162 16.95 -7.36 -5.72
N ARG A 163 17.65 -8.43 -5.37
CA ARG A 163 17.56 -9.09 -4.05
C ARG A 163 18.06 -8.18 -2.94
N THR A 164 19.18 -7.50 -3.15
CA THR A 164 19.69 -6.49 -2.21
C THR A 164 18.65 -5.38 -1.99
N TRP A 165 18.02 -4.88 -3.03
CA TRP A 165 16.93 -3.89 -2.89
C TRP A 165 15.74 -4.44 -2.10
N PHE A 166 15.38 -5.70 -2.36
CA PHE A 166 14.33 -6.37 -1.60
C PHE A 166 14.64 -6.37 -0.10
N GLU A 167 15.87 -6.65 0.29
CA GLU A 167 16.29 -6.72 1.69
C GLU A 167 16.44 -5.34 2.36
N THR A 168 16.84 -4.30 1.60
CA THR A 168 17.26 -3.02 2.20
C THR A 168 16.24 -1.89 2.05
N PHE A 169 15.49 -1.81 0.93
CA PHE A 169 14.66 -0.65 0.62
C PHE A 169 13.39 -0.52 1.45
N GLU A 170 13.03 -1.56 2.18
CA GLU A 170 11.88 -1.50 3.09
C GLU A 170 12.07 -0.42 4.17
N GLY A 171 13.29 -0.17 4.62
CA GLY A 171 13.63 0.91 5.55
C GLY A 171 13.30 2.30 5.01
N ALA A 172 13.32 2.48 3.69
CA ALA A 172 12.90 3.69 3.01
C ALA A 172 11.37 3.76 2.75
N GLY A 173 10.60 2.77 3.20
CA GLY A 173 9.14 2.72 3.03
C GLY A 173 8.67 2.07 1.72
N LEU A 174 9.55 1.36 1.00
CA LEU A 174 9.16 0.59 -0.18
C LEU A 174 8.63 -0.80 0.23
N ASP A 175 7.85 -1.42 -0.65
CA ASP A 175 7.05 -2.61 -0.33
C ASP A 175 7.58 -3.87 -1.05
N GLY A 176 8.88 -3.89 -1.39
CA GLY A 176 9.55 -5.00 -2.06
C GLY A 176 10.05 -4.67 -3.47
N VAL A 177 9.95 -5.62 -4.39
CA VAL A 177 10.45 -5.53 -5.78
C VAL A 177 9.36 -5.95 -6.78
N VAL A 178 9.32 -5.28 -7.93
CA VAL A 178 8.53 -5.68 -9.10
C VAL A 178 9.48 -6.14 -10.20
N ALA A 179 9.18 -7.29 -10.80
CA ALA A 179 9.88 -7.84 -11.95
C ALA A 179 8.96 -7.84 -13.18
N LYS A 180 9.45 -7.28 -14.27
CA LYS A 180 8.73 -7.15 -15.55
C LYS A 180 9.53 -7.84 -16.65
N ARG A 181 8.90 -8.67 -17.46
CA ARG A 181 9.61 -9.31 -18.56
C ARG A 181 10.01 -8.29 -19.63
N LEU A 182 11.25 -8.37 -20.07
CA LEU A 182 11.81 -7.44 -21.05
C LEU A 182 11.13 -7.51 -22.43
N ASP A 183 10.65 -8.69 -22.79
CA ASP A 183 10.02 -8.99 -24.08
C ASP A 183 8.48 -8.79 -24.08
N ASP A 184 7.88 -8.49 -22.91
CA ASP A 184 6.43 -8.31 -22.83
C ASP A 184 5.96 -6.95 -23.37
N ALA A 185 4.88 -6.99 -24.15
CA ALA A 185 4.06 -5.82 -24.44
C ALA A 185 3.33 -5.34 -23.17
N TYR A 186 2.85 -4.10 -23.17
CA TYR A 186 1.99 -3.61 -22.09
C TYR A 186 0.60 -4.23 -22.24
N ARG A 187 0.12 -4.91 -21.21
CA ARG A 187 -1.15 -5.65 -21.20
C ARG A 187 -2.12 -5.03 -20.18
N PRO A 188 -2.97 -4.08 -20.59
CA PRO A 188 -3.91 -3.42 -19.71
C PRO A 188 -4.81 -4.41 -18.95
N GLY A 189 -4.98 -4.22 -17.63
CA GLY A 189 -5.82 -5.06 -16.77
C GLY A 189 -5.28 -6.45 -16.44
N GLU A 190 -4.24 -6.93 -17.15
CA GLU A 190 -3.70 -8.27 -16.96
C GLU A 190 -2.62 -8.32 -15.85
N ARG A 191 -2.52 -9.48 -15.18
CA ARG A 191 -1.47 -9.76 -14.17
C ARG A 191 -0.20 -10.29 -14.82
N ALA A 192 0.46 -9.47 -15.61
CA ALA A 192 1.64 -9.84 -16.40
C ALA A 192 2.96 -9.63 -15.65
N MET A 193 3.02 -8.69 -14.72
CA MET A 193 4.20 -8.47 -13.88
C MET A 193 4.25 -9.43 -12.68
N VAL A 194 5.41 -9.51 -12.03
CA VAL A 194 5.62 -10.26 -10.78
C VAL A 194 6.00 -9.28 -9.69
N LYS A 195 5.34 -9.37 -8.52
CA LYS A 195 5.72 -8.62 -7.32
C LYS A 195 6.17 -9.57 -6.23
N VAL A 196 7.24 -9.21 -5.56
CA VAL A 196 7.75 -9.90 -4.37
C VAL A 196 7.69 -8.92 -3.22
N LYS A 197 7.00 -9.32 -2.14
CA LYS A 197 6.80 -8.51 -0.95
C LYS A 197 7.34 -9.24 0.27
N HIS A 198 7.74 -8.48 1.28
CA HIS A 198 7.96 -9.06 2.59
C HIS A 198 6.65 -9.60 3.16
N GLU A 199 6.71 -10.79 3.70
CA GLU A 199 5.62 -11.41 4.44
C GLU A 199 6.17 -11.85 5.79
N ARG A 200 5.60 -11.31 6.86
CA ARG A 200 5.98 -11.58 8.24
C ARG A 200 4.85 -12.26 8.96
N THR A 201 5.18 -12.95 10.03
CA THR A 201 4.17 -13.51 10.94
C THR A 201 4.30 -12.86 12.31
N ALA A 202 3.17 -12.79 13.01
CA ALA A 202 3.10 -12.39 14.40
C ALA A 202 2.06 -13.22 15.14
N ASP A 203 2.31 -13.46 16.43
CA ASP A 203 1.34 -14.01 17.35
C ASP A 203 0.55 -12.85 17.98
N VAL A 204 -0.75 -12.83 17.77
CA VAL A 204 -1.62 -11.74 18.20
C VAL A 204 -2.80 -12.24 19.01
N VAL A 205 -3.26 -11.43 19.93
CA VAL A 205 -4.44 -11.72 20.76
C VAL A 205 -5.70 -11.41 19.99
N VAL A 206 -6.66 -12.33 20.00
CA VAL A 206 -8.00 -12.11 19.45
C VAL A 206 -8.92 -11.64 20.60
N ALA A 207 -9.25 -10.35 20.59
CA ALA A 207 -10.05 -9.72 21.64
C ALA A 207 -11.44 -9.28 21.16
N GLY A 208 -11.82 -9.62 19.94
CA GLY A 208 -13.16 -9.36 19.43
C GLY A 208 -13.34 -9.82 17.99
N TYR A 209 -14.56 -9.67 17.51
CA TYR A 209 -14.86 -9.85 16.08
C TYR A 209 -16.00 -8.93 15.63
N ARG A 210 -16.01 -8.61 14.35
CA ARG A 210 -17.16 -7.96 13.69
C ARG A 210 -17.97 -8.98 12.94
N LEU A 211 -19.26 -8.74 12.88
CA LEU A 211 -20.17 -9.56 12.07
C LEU A 211 -19.97 -9.28 10.57
N HIS A 212 -20.22 -10.28 9.77
CA HIS A 212 -20.19 -10.15 8.32
C HIS A 212 -21.51 -9.52 7.81
N LYS A 213 -21.42 -8.72 6.76
CA LYS A 213 -22.59 -8.03 6.16
C LYS A 213 -23.69 -8.96 5.66
N SER A 214 -23.41 -10.24 5.41
CA SER A 214 -24.35 -11.23 4.89
C SER A 214 -25.01 -12.09 5.97
N GLY A 215 -24.80 -11.82 7.26
CA GLY A 215 -25.46 -12.53 8.33
C GLY A 215 -24.62 -12.66 9.63
N PRO A 216 -25.14 -13.41 10.61
CA PRO A 216 -24.56 -13.52 11.95
C PRO A 216 -23.34 -14.47 11.98
N VAL A 217 -22.38 -14.27 11.10
CA VAL A 217 -21.12 -15.00 11.03
C VAL A 217 -19.93 -14.03 11.20
N VAL A 218 -18.77 -14.54 11.57
CA VAL A 218 -17.57 -13.70 11.77
C VAL A 218 -17.16 -13.02 10.47
N GLY A 219 -17.17 -11.69 10.45
CA GLY A 219 -16.70 -10.86 9.35
C GLY A 219 -15.19 -10.67 9.37
N SER A 220 -14.67 -10.26 10.53
CA SER A 220 -13.25 -10.10 10.78
C SER A 220 -12.94 -10.33 12.26
N LEU A 221 -11.83 -10.96 12.55
CA LEU A 221 -11.22 -10.99 13.88
C LEU A 221 -10.59 -9.63 14.18
N MET A 222 -10.62 -9.22 15.44
CA MET A 222 -9.99 -8.01 15.92
C MET A 222 -8.79 -8.37 16.78
N LEU A 223 -7.64 -7.83 16.39
CA LEU A 223 -6.33 -8.29 16.83
C LEU A 223 -5.67 -7.23 17.71
N GLY A 224 -5.01 -7.68 18.76
CA GLY A 224 -4.27 -6.84 19.69
C GLY A 224 -2.86 -7.35 19.95
N LEU A 225 -1.99 -6.43 20.34
CA LEU A 225 -0.67 -6.67 20.92
C LEU A 225 -0.54 -5.89 22.21
N TYR A 226 0.13 -6.47 23.20
CA TYR A 226 0.40 -5.81 24.44
C TYR A 226 1.54 -4.79 24.31
N LEU A 227 1.32 -3.60 24.88
CA LEU A 227 2.34 -2.60 25.09
C LEU A 227 3.17 -2.95 26.35
N ASP A 228 4.31 -2.28 26.51
CA ASP A 228 5.21 -2.51 27.65
C ASP A 228 4.55 -2.22 29.02
N ASP A 229 3.53 -1.38 29.03
CA ASP A 229 2.71 -1.07 30.23
C ASP A 229 1.62 -2.11 30.52
N GLY A 230 1.52 -3.17 29.73
CA GLY A 230 0.56 -4.26 29.88
C GLY A 230 -0.82 -3.96 29.30
N VAL A 231 -0.99 -2.87 28.55
CA VAL A 231 -2.27 -2.55 27.89
C VAL A 231 -2.37 -3.21 26.53
N LEU A 232 -3.52 -3.82 26.24
CA LEU A 232 -3.80 -4.44 24.96
C LEU A 232 -4.19 -3.38 23.91
N ASN A 233 -3.25 -3.07 23.01
CA ASN A 233 -3.43 -2.10 21.94
C ASN A 233 -4.04 -2.77 20.70
N TYR A 234 -5.03 -2.14 20.05
CA TYR A 234 -5.64 -2.65 18.81
C TYR A 234 -4.69 -2.47 17.63
N VAL A 235 -4.25 -3.57 17.02
CA VAL A 235 -3.24 -3.57 15.96
C VAL A 235 -3.84 -3.78 14.57
N GLY A 236 -5.10 -4.20 14.47
CA GLY A 236 -5.76 -4.42 13.17
C GLY A 236 -6.74 -5.58 13.18
N GLY A 237 -7.06 -6.12 12.01
CA GLY A 237 -7.98 -7.24 11.90
C GLY A 237 -7.58 -8.25 10.84
N ALA A 238 -8.15 -9.47 10.92
CA ALA A 238 -8.04 -10.51 9.92
C ALA A 238 -9.43 -10.83 9.35
N SER A 239 -9.59 -10.78 8.02
CA SER A 239 -10.91 -10.88 7.38
C SER A 239 -11.02 -11.86 6.20
N ALA A 240 -9.91 -12.42 5.72
CA ALA A 240 -9.87 -13.30 4.55
C ALA A 240 -10.29 -14.73 4.90
N PHE A 241 -11.58 -14.92 5.24
CA PHE A 241 -12.15 -16.22 5.57
C PHE A 241 -13.17 -16.68 4.53
N THR A 242 -13.23 -17.98 4.27
CA THR A 242 -14.34 -18.62 3.54
C THR A 242 -15.63 -18.54 4.37
N MET A 243 -16.80 -18.62 3.74
CA MET A 243 -18.08 -18.60 4.47
C MET A 243 -18.20 -19.74 5.49
N ALA A 244 -17.73 -20.94 5.15
CA ALA A 244 -17.69 -22.06 6.08
C ALA A 244 -16.81 -21.77 7.31
N ARG A 245 -15.64 -21.17 7.11
CA ARG A 245 -14.76 -20.78 8.21
C ARG A 245 -15.37 -19.67 9.08
N ARG A 246 -16.08 -18.71 8.47
CA ARG A 246 -16.81 -17.65 9.19
C ARG A 246 -17.86 -18.20 10.13
N ALA A 247 -18.61 -19.22 9.69
CA ALA A 247 -19.60 -19.89 10.52
C ALA A 247 -18.94 -20.67 11.67
N ALA A 248 -17.92 -21.48 11.38
CA ALA A 248 -17.20 -22.23 12.39
C ALA A 248 -16.56 -21.35 13.48
N LEU A 249 -16.06 -20.16 13.10
CA LEU A 249 -15.48 -19.20 14.05
C LEU A 249 -16.49 -18.69 15.08
N VAL A 250 -17.81 -18.66 14.76
CA VAL A 250 -18.84 -18.26 15.73
C VAL A 250 -18.86 -19.24 16.91
N ASP A 251 -18.92 -20.55 16.61
CA ASP A 251 -18.96 -21.60 17.63
C ASP A 251 -17.64 -21.67 18.41
N GLU A 252 -16.50 -21.54 17.72
CA GLU A 252 -15.18 -21.55 18.35
C GLU A 252 -14.95 -20.38 19.30
N LEU A 253 -15.56 -19.23 19.04
CA LEU A 253 -15.40 -18.01 19.83
C LEU A 253 -16.53 -17.78 20.85
N ALA A 254 -17.66 -18.49 20.72
CA ALA A 254 -18.80 -18.35 21.62
C ALA A 254 -18.44 -18.47 23.12
N PRO A 255 -17.55 -19.40 23.55
CA PRO A 255 -17.16 -19.53 24.95
C PRO A 255 -16.41 -18.30 25.49
N LEU A 256 -15.82 -17.49 24.60
CA LEU A 256 -15.02 -16.29 24.97
C LEU A 256 -15.82 -14.99 24.93
N VAL A 257 -17.06 -15.03 24.45
CA VAL A 257 -17.91 -13.84 24.41
C VAL A 257 -18.03 -13.25 25.83
N LEU A 258 -17.78 -11.95 25.92
CA LEU A 258 -17.80 -11.22 27.19
C LEU A 258 -19.18 -11.29 27.82
N ARG A 259 -19.25 -11.56 29.12
CA ARG A 259 -20.49 -11.61 29.88
C ARG A 259 -20.82 -10.22 30.46
N ALA A 260 -22.08 -10.03 30.83
CA ALA A 260 -22.50 -8.79 31.48
C ALA A 260 -21.72 -8.58 32.78
N GLY A 261 -21.09 -7.40 32.93
CA GLY A 261 -20.28 -7.03 34.09
C GLY A 261 -18.79 -7.38 34.01
N GLU A 262 -18.34 -8.08 32.95
CA GLU A 262 -16.92 -8.28 32.70
C GLU A 262 -16.32 -7.04 32.00
N GLU A 263 -15.11 -6.64 32.39
CA GLU A 263 -14.38 -5.55 31.77
C GLU A 263 -13.66 -6.01 30.51
N HIS A 264 -13.49 -5.09 29.56
CA HIS A 264 -12.78 -5.35 28.33
C HIS A 264 -11.82 -4.20 27.99
N PRO A 265 -10.58 -4.47 27.57
CA PRO A 265 -9.56 -3.42 27.37
C PRO A 265 -9.95 -2.38 26.31
N TRP A 266 -10.86 -2.72 25.37
CA TRP A 266 -11.29 -1.81 24.30
C TRP A 266 -12.69 -1.22 24.49
N THR A 267 -13.37 -1.49 25.60
CA THR A 267 -14.64 -0.88 25.99
C THR A 267 -14.43 0.10 27.14
N GLY A 268 -15.28 1.12 27.25
CA GLY A 268 -15.13 2.18 28.25
C GLY A 268 -14.70 3.51 27.64
N GLU A 269 -14.38 4.49 28.49
CA GLU A 269 -13.96 5.82 28.06
C GLU A 269 -12.57 5.76 27.39
N ASP A 270 -12.41 6.55 26.31
CA ASP A 270 -11.14 6.67 25.60
C ASP A 270 -10.22 7.61 26.42
N ASP A 271 -9.18 7.06 27.01
CA ASP A 271 -8.18 7.80 27.79
C ASP A 271 -7.08 8.44 26.92
N GLY A 272 -7.19 8.28 25.58
CA GLY A 272 -6.27 8.87 24.59
C GLY A 272 -4.87 8.22 24.54
N GLY A 273 -4.59 7.22 25.38
CA GLY A 273 -3.27 6.58 25.46
C GLY A 273 -3.09 5.38 24.53
N HIS A 274 -4.18 4.71 24.16
CA HIS A 274 -4.12 3.43 23.45
C HIS A 274 -5.09 3.38 22.28
N ARG A 275 -4.70 2.67 21.23
CA ARG A 275 -5.57 2.49 20.07
C ARG A 275 -6.67 1.47 20.41
N ARG A 276 -7.90 1.88 20.15
CA ARG A 276 -9.10 1.04 20.31
C ARG A 276 -9.80 0.82 18.96
N PRO A 277 -10.53 -0.29 18.80
CA PRO A 277 -11.36 -0.50 17.62
C PRO A 277 -12.40 0.61 17.47
N GLY A 278 -12.53 1.13 16.26
CA GLY A 278 -13.59 2.10 15.97
C GLY A 278 -13.19 3.57 16.12
N ALA A 279 -11.93 3.90 16.35
CA ALA A 279 -11.45 5.28 16.25
C ALA A 279 -11.91 5.91 14.93
N LEU A 280 -12.46 7.12 15.01
CA LEU A 280 -12.99 7.85 13.86
C LEU A 280 -11.86 8.20 12.89
N ASN A 281 -12.02 7.79 11.65
CA ASN A 281 -11.26 8.32 10.54
C ASN A 281 -12.22 8.61 9.37
N ARG A 282 -11.78 9.39 8.39
CA ARG A 282 -12.65 9.78 7.25
C ARG A 282 -13.10 8.60 6.38
N TRP A 283 -12.45 7.45 6.45
CA TRP A 283 -12.79 6.26 5.65
C TRP A 283 -13.84 5.37 6.31
N ASN A 284 -14.05 5.55 7.63
CA ASN A 284 -15.03 4.78 8.39
C ASN A 284 -16.18 5.63 8.97
N ALA A 285 -16.21 6.92 8.67
CA ALA A 285 -17.32 7.78 9.02
C ALA A 285 -18.63 7.23 8.41
N GLY A 286 -19.62 6.95 9.25
CA GLY A 286 -20.91 6.36 8.84
C GLY A 286 -20.94 4.84 8.71
N LYS A 287 -19.84 4.11 8.98
CA LYS A 287 -19.85 2.64 9.08
C LYS A 287 -20.21 2.19 10.49
N ASP A 288 -20.94 1.07 10.59
CA ASP A 288 -21.11 0.38 11.85
C ASP A 288 -19.74 -0.06 12.39
N ARG A 289 -19.44 0.38 13.60
CA ARG A 289 -18.18 0.12 14.30
C ARG A 289 -18.33 -0.85 15.45
N SER A 290 -19.55 -1.34 15.67
CA SER A 290 -19.82 -2.34 16.70
C SER A 290 -18.98 -3.60 16.51
N PHE A 291 -18.68 -4.24 17.59
CA PHE A 291 -18.00 -5.53 17.58
C PHE A 291 -18.49 -6.36 18.78
N VAL A 292 -18.37 -7.66 18.64
CA VAL A 292 -18.58 -8.60 19.74
C VAL A 292 -17.27 -8.70 20.51
N ALA A 293 -17.28 -8.24 21.76
CA ALA A 293 -16.12 -8.29 22.64
C ALA A 293 -15.86 -9.72 23.12
N LEU A 294 -14.61 -10.12 23.12
CA LEU A 294 -14.14 -11.42 23.59
C LEU A 294 -13.17 -11.24 24.74
N ARG A 295 -13.21 -12.12 25.75
CA ARG A 295 -12.11 -12.21 26.69
C ARG A 295 -10.80 -12.45 25.91
N PRO A 296 -9.73 -11.69 26.16
CA PRO A 296 -8.50 -11.71 25.39
C PRO A 296 -7.61 -12.91 25.77
N GLU A 297 -8.18 -14.11 25.73
CA GLU A 297 -7.56 -15.37 26.18
C GLU A 297 -7.01 -16.20 25.01
N ARG A 298 -7.27 -15.81 23.76
CA ARG A 298 -6.94 -16.64 22.60
C ARG A 298 -5.95 -15.94 21.69
N VAL A 299 -4.87 -16.66 21.36
CA VAL A 299 -3.81 -16.20 20.47
C VAL A 299 -3.94 -16.88 19.12
N CYS A 300 -3.68 -16.13 18.05
CA CYS A 300 -3.50 -16.69 16.73
C CYS A 300 -2.23 -16.15 16.06
N GLU A 301 -1.64 -16.97 15.21
CA GLU A 301 -0.61 -16.52 14.28
C GLU A 301 -1.26 -15.92 13.04
N VAL A 302 -0.78 -14.73 12.68
CA VAL A 302 -1.23 -14.05 11.48
C VAL A 302 -0.04 -13.70 10.59
N ARG A 303 -0.30 -13.65 9.27
CA ARG A 303 0.63 -13.07 8.31
C ARG A 303 0.25 -11.63 8.05
N TYR A 304 1.23 -10.73 8.10
CA TYR A 304 1.07 -9.33 7.77
C TYR A 304 2.14 -8.86 6.77
N ASP A 305 1.94 -7.75 6.11
CA ASP A 305 2.90 -7.19 5.13
C ASP A 305 3.73 -6.05 5.74
N GLN A 306 3.09 -5.05 6.33
CA GLN A 306 3.77 -3.89 6.89
C GLN A 306 3.10 -3.41 8.17
N LEU A 307 3.93 -2.83 9.04
CA LEU A 307 3.48 -2.00 10.14
C LEU A 307 3.41 -0.54 9.70
N GLN A 308 2.41 0.15 10.21
CA GLN A 308 2.22 1.57 10.07
C GLN A 308 2.03 2.16 11.47
N ALA A 309 3.06 2.82 11.96
CA ALA A 309 3.19 3.15 13.36
C ALA A 309 3.00 1.88 14.23
N ASP A 310 1.95 1.80 15.02
CA ASP A 310 1.62 0.75 15.97
C ASP A 310 0.57 -0.26 15.47
N ARG A 311 0.30 -0.31 14.17
CA ARG A 311 -0.75 -1.17 13.59
C ARG A 311 -0.33 -1.85 12.30
N PHE A 312 -1.02 -2.94 11.95
CA PHE A 312 -0.95 -3.50 10.60
C PHE A 312 -1.58 -2.54 9.60
N ARG A 313 -0.85 -2.25 8.53
CA ARG A 313 -1.32 -1.36 7.46
C ARG A 313 -2.53 -1.92 6.72
N HIS A 314 -2.51 -3.21 6.45
CA HIS A 314 -3.59 -3.94 5.79
C HIS A 314 -4.17 -5.01 6.72
N SER A 315 -5.34 -5.55 6.34
CA SER A 315 -5.92 -6.70 7.03
C SER A 315 -4.94 -7.86 7.01
N ALA A 316 -4.59 -8.36 8.18
CA ALA A 316 -3.73 -9.52 8.34
C ALA A 316 -4.44 -10.80 7.86
N ARG A 317 -3.67 -11.83 7.54
CA ARG A 317 -4.18 -13.13 7.17
C ARG A 317 -4.02 -14.11 8.33
N PHE A 318 -5.13 -14.62 8.85
CA PHE A 318 -5.13 -15.69 9.83
C PHE A 318 -4.42 -16.94 9.27
N LEU A 319 -3.50 -17.52 10.04
CA LEU A 319 -2.81 -18.76 9.71
C LEU A 319 -3.31 -19.91 10.56
N ARG A 320 -3.20 -19.81 11.88
CA ARG A 320 -3.61 -20.86 12.83
C ARG A 320 -3.82 -20.29 14.23
N TRP A 321 -4.49 -21.05 15.07
CA TRP A 321 -4.53 -20.81 16.50
C TRP A 321 -3.20 -21.20 17.17
N ARG A 322 -2.84 -20.46 18.22
CA ARG A 322 -1.63 -20.70 19.02
C ARG A 322 -2.02 -20.97 20.48
N PRO A 323 -2.52 -22.20 20.78
CA PRO A 323 -2.88 -22.58 22.14
C PRO A 323 -1.66 -22.72 23.07
N ASP A 324 -0.47 -22.76 22.49
CA ASP A 324 0.84 -22.83 23.14
C ASP A 324 1.38 -21.46 23.60
N ARG A 325 0.73 -20.35 23.22
CA ARG A 325 1.17 -18.98 23.54
C ARG A 325 0.26 -18.34 24.58
N GLN A 326 0.86 -17.72 25.57
CA GLN A 326 0.15 -16.89 26.55
C GLN A 326 -0.18 -15.53 25.92
N PRO A 327 -1.40 -15.01 26.08
CA PRO A 327 -1.80 -13.72 25.50
C PRO A 327 -0.85 -12.57 25.85
N GLU A 328 -0.43 -12.46 27.12
CA GLU A 328 0.44 -11.41 27.63
C GLU A 328 1.85 -11.44 27.03
N SER A 329 2.24 -12.57 26.42
CA SER A 329 3.52 -12.70 25.71
C SER A 329 3.48 -12.16 24.26
N CYS A 330 2.31 -11.70 23.80
CA CYS A 330 2.12 -11.17 22.46
C CYS A 330 2.35 -9.65 22.46
N GLY A 331 3.61 -9.23 22.54
CA GLY A 331 4.05 -7.83 22.52
C GLY A 331 4.53 -7.38 21.15
N TYR A 332 4.94 -6.11 21.08
CA TYR A 332 5.51 -5.50 19.87
C TYR A 332 6.96 -5.90 19.60
N ASP A 333 7.66 -6.42 20.60
CA ASP A 333 9.04 -6.88 20.54
C ASP A 333 9.27 -8.03 19.54
N GLN A 334 8.23 -8.81 19.25
CA GLN A 334 8.27 -9.87 18.23
C GLN A 334 8.23 -9.34 16.79
N LEU A 335 7.92 -8.05 16.59
CA LEU A 335 7.72 -7.50 15.26
C LEU A 335 9.05 -7.03 14.66
N ASP A 336 9.34 -7.50 13.45
CA ASP A 336 10.51 -7.03 12.71
C ASP A 336 10.37 -5.55 12.33
N VAL A 337 11.33 -4.74 12.77
CA VAL A 337 11.47 -3.34 12.36
C VAL A 337 12.58 -3.27 11.29
N PRO A 338 12.26 -2.90 10.05
CA PRO A 338 13.25 -2.74 9.01
C PRO A 338 14.32 -1.74 9.42
N ALA A 339 15.60 -2.05 9.13
CA ALA A 339 16.68 -1.09 9.30
C ALA A 339 16.42 0.16 8.45
N ALA A 340 16.66 1.35 9.01
CA ALA A 340 16.48 2.59 8.29
C ALA A 340 17.35 2.62 7.01
N TYR A 341 16.75 3.08 5.91
CA TYR A 341 17.42 3.26 4.63
C TYR A 341 17.04 4.63 4.06
N ASP A 342 17.98 5.32 3.42
CA ASP A 342 17.71 6.66 2.87
C ASP A 342 17.04 6.54 1.50
N LEU A 343 15.82 7.06 1.39
CA LEU A 343 15.05 7.11 0.15
C LEU A 343 15.77 7.90 -0.97
N ALA A 344 16.60 8.87 -0.61
CA ALA A 344 17.39 9.63 -1.59
C ALA A 344 18.31 8.70 -2.40
N GLU A 345 18.85 7.66 -1.78
CA GLU A 345 19.67 6.66 -2.48
C GLU A 345 18.83 5.81 -3.45
N VAL A 346 17.53 5.58 -3.14
CA VAL A 346 16.61 4.86 -4.03
C VAL A 346 16.21 5.72 -5.22
N LEU A 347 15.88 6.98 -4.97
CA LEU A 347 15.48 7.94 -6.03
C LEU A 347 16.64 8.29 -6.96
N GLY A 348 17.88 8.06 -6.51
CA GLY A 348 19.08 8.48 -7.21
C GLY A 348 19.26 10.02 -7.17
N PRO A 349 20.42 10.52 -7.63
CA PRO A 349 20.62 11.96 -7.71
C PRO A 349 19.51 12.58 -8.56
N ALA A 350 19.05 13.76 -8.15
CA ALA A 350 18.35 14.63 -9.10
C ALA A 350 19.32 14.81 -10.26
N ALA A 351 18.93 14.42 -11.48
CA ALA A 351 19.81 14.62 -12.63
C ALA A 351 20.28 16.09 -12.64
N PRO A 352 21.57 16.34 -12.90
CA PRO A 352 22.18 17.65 -12.79
C PRO A 352 21.51 18.69 -13.67
#